data_942da659bb6ee2fbc49cee64a02679c8
#
_entry.id   942da659bb6ee2fbc49cee64a02679c8
#
_cell.length_a   1.000
_cell.length_b   1.000
_cell.length_c   1.000
_cell.angle_alpha   90.00
_cell.angle_beta   90.00
_cell.angle_gamma   90.00
#
_symmetry.space_group_name_H-M   'P 1'
#
loop_
_entity.id
_entity.type
_entity.pdbx_description
1 polymer ?
#
loop_
_entity_poly.entity_id
_entity_poly.type
_entity_poly.pdbx_seq_one_letter_code
_entity_poly.pdbx_strand_id
1 'polypeptide(L)'
;MVRRLDVTGAAGVRLAAWEFTNERARGERRAQAPHAAEPGVLLLHGLMGRASHWAPTARWLAERHRTVALDQRGHGLSDKPPAGPFTREAYVADAAAAVEQLGLGPVTLIGHSMGALTAWQLAAERPDLVHALVICDMRASALGAATQREWQDWFRRWPVPFASLADVRAWFGQDDPWVERPNPARGEFFAEVMTERPDGWYPVFDPAQMLTSRETWVHDAHWESLAQVRCPTLVVRGLDGELGRAEAQEMVRVLPHGAYAEIPDAGHLLHYDHPEAWREAIEPFLNGVLTS
;
A
#
# COMPACT_ATOMS: atom_id res chain seq x y z
N MET A 1 20.66 -1.64 -2.41
CA MET A 1 20.43 -1.61 -3.88
C MET A 1 18.94 -1.84 -4.13
N VAL A 2 18.37 -1.28 -5.21
CA VAL A 2 16.97 -1.53 -5.61
C VAL A 2 16.98 -2.13 -7.00
N ARG A 3 16.28 -3.26 -7.20
CA ARG A 3 16.18 -3.97 -8.46
C ARG A 3 14.73 -4.06 -8.90
N ARG A 4 14.45 -3.69 -10.15
CA ARG A 4 13.14 -3.91 -10.76
C ARG A 4 13.00 -5.36 -11.22
N LEU A 5 11.83 -5.93 -10.96
CA LEU A 5 11.36 -7.22 -11.44
C LEU A 5 10.02 -7.03 -12.13
N ASP A 6 9.70 -7.87 -13.11
CA ASP A 6 8.38 -7.88 -13.72
C ASP A 6 7.64 -9.15 -13.27
N VAL A 7 6.34 -9.00 -12.98
CA VAL A 7 5.40 -10.04 -12.57
C VAL A 7 4.24 -10.03 -13.54
N THR A 8 3.75 -11.20 -13.94
CA THR A 8 2.54 -11.32 -14.74
C THR A 8 1.34 -11.49 -13.80
N GLY A 9 0.54 -10.44 -13.68
CA GLY A 9 -0.68 -10.42 -12.89
C GLY A 9 -1.88 -11.00 -13.62
N ALA A 10 -3.06 -10.84 -13.01
CA ALA A 10 -4.32 -11.28 -13.57
C ALA A 10 -4.59 -10.67 -14.96
N ALA A 11 -5.19 -11.45 -15.84
CA ALA A 11 -5.44 -11.10 -17.24
C ALA A 11 -4.18 -10.68 -18.03
N GLY A 12 -2.99 -11.16 -17.65
CA GLY A 12 -1.73 -10.90 -18.33
C GLY A 12 -1.16 -9.48 -18.12
N VAL A 13 -1.67 -8.73 -17.14
CA VAL A 13 -1.18 -7.39 -16.82
C VAL A 13 0.25 -7.49 -16.28
N ARG A 14 1.18 -6.73 -16.87
CA ARG A 14 2.55 -6.66 -16.38
C ARG A 14 2.62 -5.73 -15.18
N LEU A 15 3.16 -6.24 -14.07
CA LEU A 15 3.33 -5.52 -12.83
C LEU A 15 4.82 -5.28 -12.58
N ALA A 16 5.17 -4.05 -12.20
CA ALA A 16 6.51 -3.69 -11.78
C ALA A 16 6.67 -3.93 -10.27
N ALA A 17 7.57 -4.81 -9.90
CA ALA A 17 7.96 -5.07 -8.51
C ALA A 17 9.37 -4.54 -8.26
N TRP A 18 9.61 -3.98 -7.08
CA TRP A 18 10.86 -3.36 -6.69
C TRP A 18 11.45 -4.11 -5.49
N GLU A 19 12.47 -4.89 -5.74
CA GLU A 19 13.19 -5.63 -4.70
C GLU A 19 14.27 -4.75 -4.08
N PHE A 20 14.17 -4.56 -2.76
CA PHE A 20 15.16 -3.86 -1.96
C PHE A 20 16.14 -4.87 -1.38
N THR A 21 17.42 -4.67 -1.61
CA THR A 21 18.47 -5.59 -1.18
C THR A 21 19.57 -4.87 -0.43
N ASN A 22 20.02 -5.49 0.67
CA ASN A 22 21.28 -5.17 1.32
C ASN A 22 22.32 -6.25 0.92
N GLU A 23 23.43 -5.84 0.32
CA GLU A 23 24.46 -6.78 -0.18
C GLU A 23 25.12 -7.59 0.96
N ARG A 24 25.28 -7.01 2.15
CA ARG A 24 25.76 -7.71 3.35
C ARG A 24 24.81 -8.85 3.74
N ALA A 25 23.55 -8.55 3.92
CA ALA A 25 22.52 -9.54 4.29
C ALA A 25 22.34 -10.63 3.23
N ARG A 26 22.62 -10.34 1.95
CA ARG A 26 22.59 -11.32 0.85
C ARG A 26 23.77 -12.30 0.91
N GLY A 27 24.95 -11.83 1.30
CA GLY A 27 26.16 -12.66 1.48
C GLY A 27 25.99 -13.63 2.66
N GLU A 28 25.47 -13.14 3.78
CA GLU A 28 25.23 -13.90 4.99
C GLU A 28 24.14 -14.97 4.81
N ARG A 29 23.01 -14.62 4.15
CA ARG A 29 21.93 -15.58 3.80
C ARG A 29 22.39 -16.69 2.85
N ARG A 30 23.29 -16.40 1.92
CA ARG A 30 23.84 -17.39 0.99
C ARG A 30 24.81 -18.36 1.68
N ALA A 31 25.41 -17.94 2.78
CA ALA A 31 26.33 -18.76 3.59
C ALA A 31 25.60 -19.66 4.60
N GLN A 32 24.39 -19.32 5.02
CA GLN A 32 23.62 -20.02 6.05
C GLN A 32 22.69 -21.11 5.51
N ALA A 33 22.86 -21.56 4.27
CA ALA A 33 22.31 -22.75 3.60
C ALA A 33 20.94 -23.34 4.04
N PRO A 34 20.33 -24.26 3.32
CA PRO A 34 18.93 -24.29 2.90
C PRO A 34 17.97 -24.79 3.99
N HIS A 35 17.68 -24.01 5.01
CA HIS A 35 16.61 -24.28 5.96
C HIS A 35 15.52 -23.22 5.79
N ALA A 36 14.26 -23.65 5.69
CA ALA A 36 13.03 -22.91 5.52
C ALA A 36 13.21 -21.43 5.15
N ALA A 37 12.88 -21.05 3.92
CA ALA A 37 12.98 -19.66 3.47
C ALA A 37 12.29 -18.76 4.50
N GLU A 38 13.04 -17.82 5.09
CA GLU A 38 12.45 -16.81 5.95
C GLU A 38 11.34 -16.07 5.16
N PRO A 39 10.18 -15.81 5.77
CA PRO A 39 9.08 -15.11 5.10
C PRO A 39 9.57 -13.81 4.46
N GLY A 40 9.28 -13.63 3.17
CA GLY A 40 9.51 -12.36 2.49
C GLY A 40 8.54 -11.30 2.98
N VAL A 41 8.82 -10.04 2.66
CA VAL A 41 7.89 -8.92 2.92
C VAL A 41 7.41 -8.35 1.58
N LEU A 42 6.09 -8.21 1.41
CA LEU A 42 5.48 -7.54 0.26
C LEU A 42 4.74 -6.29 0.73
N LEU A 43 5.08 -5.15 0.14
CA LEU A 43 4.52 -3.84 0.44
C LEU A 43 3.54 -3.41 -0.66
N LEU A 44 2.30 -3.09 -0.28
CA LEU A 44 1.21 -2.69 -1.17
C LEU A 44 0.77 -1.25 -0.85
N HIS A 45 0.95 -0.33 -1.81
CA HIS A 45 0.58 1.07 -1.66
C HIS A 45 -0.94 1.31 -1.77
N GLY A 46 -1.41 2.48 -1.33
CA GLY A 46 -2.79 2.94 -1.49
C GLY A 46 -3.13 3.38 -2.92
N LEU A 47 -4.40 3.72 -3.15
CA LEU A 47 -4.86 4.29 -4.41
C LEU A 47 -4.03 5.54 -4.74
N MET A 48 -3.71 5.76 -6.02
CA MET A 48 -2.82 6.81 -6.54
C MET A 48 -1.34 6.69 -6.08
N GLY A 49 -1.01 5.72 -5.24
CA GLY A 49 0.35 5.53 -4.77
C GLY A 49 1.26 4.82 -5.76
N ARG A 50 2.46 4.50 -5.30
CA ARG A 50 3.46 3.70 -6.01
C ARG A 50 4.43 3.04 -5.04
N ALA A 51 5.20 2.09 -5.53
CA ALA A 51 6.17 1.34 -4.72
C ALA A 51 7.19 2.22 -4.00
N SER A 52 7.61 3.35 -4.58
CA SER A 52 8.60 4.25 -3.97
C SER A 52 8.11 4.90 -2.68
N HIS A 53 6.81 5.04 -2.46
CA HIS A 53 6.26 5.55 -1.21
C HIS A 53 6.61 4.68 0.00
N TRP A 54 6.94 3.44 -0.24
CA TRP A 54 7.44 2.50 0.77
C TRP A 54 8.97 2.52 0.95
N ALA A 55 9.71 3.37 0.22
CA ALA A 55 11.16 3.27 0.17
C ALA A 55 11.85 3.37 1.55
N PRO A 56 11.45 4.24 2.50
CA PRO A 56 12.03 4.25 3.84
C PRO A 56 11.82 2.92 4.57
N THR A 57 10.56 2.45 4.62
CA THR A 57 10.17 1.17 5.24
C THR A 57 10.88 -0.01 4.57
N ALA A 58 10.89 -0.04 3.23
CA ALA A 58 11.49 -1.13 2.47
C ALA A 58 13.01 -1.23 2.66
N ARG A 59 13.72 -0.10 2.75
CA ARG A 59 15.16 -0.09 3.02
C ARG A 59 15.48 -0.63 4.41
N TRP A 60 14.70 -0.20 5.41
CA TRP A 60 14.84 -0.70 6.77
C TRP A 60 14.59 -2.21 6.85
N LEU A 61 13.48 -2.69 6.32
CA LEU A 61 13.15 -4.12 6.33
C LEU A 61 14.16 -4.96 5.54
N ALA A 62 14.71 -4.43 4.46
CA ALA A 62 15.71 -5.10 3.63
C ALA A 62 17.06 -5.31 4.33
N GLU A 63 17.29 -4.73 5.50
CA GLU A 63 18.45 -5.04 6.32
C GLU A 63 18.45 -6.50 6.79
N ARG A 64 17.27 -7.07 7.02
CA ARG A 64 17.10 -8.43 7.57
C ARG A 64 16.23 -9.35 6.71
N HIS A 65 15.29 -8.83 5.95
CA HIS A 65 14.28 -9.60 5.23
C HIS A 65 14.32 -9.32 3.73
N ARG A 66 13.94 -10.29 2.93
CA ARG A 66 13.71 -10.07 1.50
C ARG A 66 12.46 -9.21 1.34
N THR A 67 12.61 -7.98 0.87
CA THR A 67 11.55 -6.98 0.83
C THR A 67 11.28 -6.54 -0.60
N VAL A 68 10.01 -6.60 -1.00
CA VAL A 68 9.53 -6.18 -2.32
C VAL A 68 8.38 -5.18 -2.13
N ALA A 69 8.40 -4.09 -2.90
CA ALA A 69 7.28 -3.19 -3.04
C ALA A 69 6.70 -3.33 -4.45
N LEU A 70 5.37 -3.42 -4.57
CA LEU A 70 4.67 -3.63 -5.83
C LEU A 70 4.04 -2.31 -6.31
N ASP A 71 4.30 -1.91 -7.55
CA ASP A 71 3.41 -0.99 -8.24
C ASP A 71 2.16 -1.78 -8.65
N GLN A 72 1.02 -1.55 -8.01
CA GLN A 72 -0.21 -2.27 -8.30
C GLN A 72 -0.74 -1.88 -9.69
N ARG A 73 -1.62 -2.71 -10.30
CA ARG A 73 -2.21 -2.40 -11.62
C ARG A 73 -2.76 -0.98 -11.68
N GLY A 74 -2.59 -0.30 -12.79
CA GLY A 74 -3.02 1.09 -12.97
C GLY A 74 -2.05 2.11 -12.37
N HIS A 75 -1.00 1.72 -11.65
CA HIS A 75 -0.11 2.60 -10.88
C HIS A 75 1.36 2.47 -11.31
N GLY A 76 2.15 3.47 -10.96
CA GLY A 76 3.60 3.48 -11.12
C GLY A 76 4.06 3.05 -12.52
N LEU A 77 4.96 2.07 -12.59
CA LEU A 77 5.44 1.48 -13.84
C LEU A 77 4.71 0.18 -14.25
N SER A 78 3.68 -0.23 -13.52
CA SER A 78 2.78 -1.30 -13.92
C SER A 78 1.87 -0.88 -15.06
N ASP A 79 1.37 -1.86 -15.80
CA ASP A 79 0.46 -1.60 -16.90
C ASP A 79 -0.86 -0.97 -16.41
N LYS A 80 -1.43 -0.16 -17.29
CA LYS A 80 -2.67 0.59 -17.09
C LYS A 80 -3.67 0.16 -18.16
N PRO A 81 -4.23 -1.08 -18.06
CA PRO A 81 -5.10 -1.61 -19.11
C PRO A 81 -6.32 -0.70 -19.31
N PRO A 82 -6.56 -0.20 -20.55
CA PRO A 82 -7.64 0.77 -20.79
C PRO A 82 -9.03 0.25 -20.43
N ALA A 83 -9.25 -1.06 -20.59
CA ALA A 83 -10.53 -1.72 -20.32
C ALA A 83 -10.58 -2.40 -18.93
N GLY A 84 -9.54 -2.23 -18.10
CA GLY A 84 -9.46 -2.96 -16.81
C GLY A 84 -9.06 -4.43 -16.98
N PRO A 85 -9.47 -5.33 -16.09
CA PRO A 85 -10.29 -5.05 -14.88
C PRO A 85 -9.54 -4.32 -13.77
N PHE A 86 -10.26 -3.51 -12.99
CA PHE A 86 -9.78 -2.87 -11.76
C PHE A 86 -10.60 -3.37 -10.56
N THR A 87 -11.06 -4.61 -10.60
CA THR A 87 -11.88 -5.23 -9.55
C THR A 87 -11.01 -5.68 -8.37
N ARG A 88 -11.66 -5.94 -7.23
CA ARG A 88 -10.96 -6.45 -6.04
C ARG A 88 -10.26 -7.77 -6.30
N GLU A 89 -10.94 -8.68 -6.99
CA GLU A 89 -10.39 -10.00 -7.37
C GLU A 89 -9.13 -9.86 -8.23
N ALA A 90 -9.11 -8.86 -9.12
CA ALA A 90 -7.95 -8.61 -9.97
C ALA A 90 -6.74 -8.11 -9.15
N TYR A 91 -6.96 -7.20 -8.18
CA TYR A 91 -5.88 -6.75 -7.29
C TYR A 91 -5.37 -7.86 -6.36
N VAL A 92 -6.28 -8.69 -5.83
CA VAL A 92 -5.91 -9.85 -4.99
C VAL A 92 -5.12 -10.87 -5.79
N ALA A 93 -5.57 -11.20 -6.99
CA ALA A 93 -4.86 -12.13 -7.88
C ALA A 93 -3.47 -11.60 -8.30
N ASP A 94 -3.32 -10.30 -8.49
CA ASP A 94 -2.01 -9.66 -8.76
C ASP A 94 -1.06 -9.82 -7.57
N ALA A 95 -1.53 -9.56 -6.36
CA ALA A 95 -0.72 -9.70 -5.17
C ALA A 95 -0.33 -11.18 -4.93
N ALA A 96 -1.26 -12.12 -5.15
CA ALA A 96 -0.97 -13.56 -5.13
C ALA A 96 0.11 -13.95 -6.15
N ALA A 97 -0.04 -13.49 -7.40
CA ALA A 97 0.93 -13.74 -8.45
C ALA A 97 2.33 -13.18 -8.11
N ALA A 98 2.39 -12.01 -7.48
CA ALA A 98 3.66 -11.46 -7.01
C ALA A 98 4.31 -12.33 -5.93
N VAL A 99 3.54 -12.80 -4.94
CA VAL A 99 4.05 -13.71 -3.89
C VAL A 99 4.59 -15.01 -4.52
N GLU A 100 3.81 -15.63 -5.40
CA GLU A 100 4.15 -16.93 -6.00
C GLU A 100 5.32 -16.82 -6.99
N GLN A 101 5.27 -15.91 -7.97
CA GLN A 101 6.30 -15.80 -9.01
C GLN A 101 7.64 -15.31 -8.46
N LEU A 102 7.62 -14.50 -7.41
CA LEU A 102 8.84 -14.02 -6.76
C LEU A 102 9.33 -14.97 -5.65
N GLY A 103 8.57 -16.02 -5.31
CA GLY A 103 8.93 -16.97 -4.26
C GLY A 103 9.09 -16.29 -2.90
N LEU A 104 8.11 -15.45 -2.50
CA LEU A 104 8.13 -14.71 -1.23
C LEU A 104 7.39 -15.43 -0.11
N GLY A 105 6.56 -16.43 -0.44
CA GLY A 105 5.62 -17.03 0.50
C GLY A 105 6.21 -18.11 1.42
N PRO A 106 5.60 -18.31 2.59
CA PRO A 106 4.53 -17.48 3.15
C PRO A 106 5.05 -16.07 3.47
N VAL A 107 4.32 -15.03 3.02
CA VAL A 107 4.79 -13.65 3.04
C VAL A 107 4.22 -12.86 4.22
N THR A 108 4.97 -11.90 4.75
CA THR A 108 4.39 -10.82 5.56
C THR A 108 3.91 -9.71 4.63
N LEU A 109 2.60 -9.45 4.64
CA LEU A 109 1.99 -8.37 3.85
C LEU A 109 1.91 -7.10 4.68
N ILE A 110 2.33 -5.97 4.10
CA ILE A 110 2.11 -4.65 4.67
C ILE A 110 1.38 -3.81 3.61
N GLY A 111 0.14 -3.45 3.90
CA GLY A 111 -0.68 -2.68 2.96
C GLY A 111 -1.15 -1.36 3.54
N HIS A 112 -1.20 -0.32 2.71
CA HIS A 112 -1.76 0.98 3.04
C HIS A 112 -3.05 1.21 2.27
N SER A 113 -4.12 1.67 2.94
CA SER A 113 -5.38 2.06 2.31
C SER A 113 -5.90 0.95 1.38
N MET A 114 -6.16 1.20 0.09
CA MET A 114 -6.54 0.18 -0.90
C MET A 114 -5.59 -1.05 -0.89
N GLY A 115 -4.29 -0.83 -0.69
CA GLY A 115 -3.31 -1.92 -0.57
C GLY A 115 -3.51 -2.76 0.68
N ALA A 116 -3.99 -2.19 1.78
CA ALA A 116 -4.36 -2.93 2.97
C ALA A 116 -5.61 -3.79 2.72
N LEU A 117 -6.62 -3.25 2.03
CA LEU A 117 -7.80 -4.03 1.62
C LEU A 117 -7.39 -5.22 0.75
N THR A 118 -6.50 -5.01 -0.23
CA THR A 118 -5.95 -6.10 -1.05
C THR A 118 -5.22 -7.14 -0.20
N ALA A 119 -4.42 -6.69 0.76
CA ALA A 119 -3.63 -7.57 1.63
C ALA A 119 -4.51 -8.46 2.50
N TRP A 120 -5.55 -7.92 3.17
CA TRP A 120 -6.39 -8.78 4.00
C TRP A 120 -7.32 -9.69 3.19
N GLN A 121 -7.79 -9.25 2.01
CA GLN A 121 -8.56 -10.12 1.12
C GLN A 121 -7.69 -11.30 0.65
N LEU A 122 -6.42 -11.05 0.28
CA LEU A 122 -5.49 -12.13 -0.04
C LEU A 122 -5.27 -13.06 1.16
N ALA A 123 -5.08 -12.51 2.35
CA ALA A 123 -4.89 -13.32 3.56
C ALA A 123 -6.12 -14.18 3.92
N ALA A 124 -7.32 -13.70 3.61
CA ALA A 124 -8.57 -14.43 3.79
C ALA A 124 -8.75 -15.56 2.75
N GLU A 125 -8.45 -15.26 1.48
CA GLU A 125 -8.65 -16.18 0.35
C GLU A 125 -7.53 -17.23 0.21
N ARG A 126 -6.28 -16.81 0.53
CA ARG A 126 -5.06 -17.64 0.37
C ARG A 126 -4.22 -17.61 1.65
N PRO A 127 -4.75 -18.19 2.75
CA PRO A 127 -4.02 -18.26 4.03
C PRO A 127 -2.71 -19.06 3.92
N ASP A 128 -2.55 -19.88 2.90
CA ASP A 128 -1.32 -20.60 2.58
C ASP A 128 -0.17 -19.67 2.13
N LEU A 129 -0.50 -18.50 1.57
CA LEU A 129 0.48 -17.54 1.09
C LEU A 129 0.87 -16.47 2.12
N VAL A 130 0.08 -16.27 3.18
CA VAL A 130 0.25 -15.12 4.08
C VAL A 130 0.59 -15.58 5.50
N HIS A 131 1.79 -15.20 5.94
CA HIS A 131 2.30 -15.50 7.29
C HIS A 131 1.83 -14.48 8.33
N ALA A 132 1.86 -13.20 8.00
CA ALA A 132 1.43 -12.10 8.86
C ALA A 132 0.94 -10.90 8.04
N LEU A 133 0.18 -10.01 8.67
CA LEU A 133 -0.47 -8.89 8.00
C LEU A 133 -0.33 -7.60 8.82
N VAL A 134 -0.03 -6.48 8.15
CA VAL A 134 -0.14 -5.12 8.69
C VAL A 134 -1.13 -4.32 7.85
N ILE A 135 -2.21 -3.89 8.46
CA ILE A 135 -3.27 -3.04 7.87
C ILE A 135 -2.98 -1.60 8.27
N CYS A 136 -2.62 -0.76 7.31
CA CYS A 136 -2.27 0.64 7.52
C CYS A 136 -3.41 1.55 7.04
N ASP A 137 -4.10 2.15 7.98
CA ASP A 137 -5.15 3.18 7.82
C ASP A 137 -6.19 2.90 6.72
N MET A 138 -6.86 1.75 6.81
CA MET A 138 -7.96 1.37 5.92
C MET A 138 -9.17 0.91 6.73
N ARG A 139 -10.35 1.39 6.35
CA ARG A 139 -11.64 1.07 6.97
C ARG A 139 -12.22 -0.23 6.42
N ALA A 140 -12.89 -0.98 7.28
CA ALA A 140 -13.68 -2.15 6.89
C ALA A 140 -15.15 -1.78 6.55
N SER A 141 -15.63 -0.64 7.02
CA SER A 141 -16.97 -0.14 6.73
C SER A 141 -17.06 0.50 5.34
N ALA A 142 -18.24 0.41 4.71
CA ALA A 142 -18.51 1.09 3.46
C ALA A 142 -18.34 2.61 3.58
N LEU A 143 -17.75 3.24 2.57
CA LEU A 143 -17.59 4.69 2.49
C LEU A 143 -18.79 5.37 1.80
N GLY A 144 -19.43 4.65 0.86
CA GLY A 144 -20.66 5.05 0.21
C GLY A 144 -20.52 6.03 -0.96
N ALA A 145 -21.63 6.22 -1.66
CA ALA A 145 -21.67 7.00 -2.90
C ALA A 145 -21.35 8.50 -2.74
N ALA A 146 -21.52 9.05 -1.52
CA ALA A 146 -21.18 10.45 -1.27
C ALA A 146 -19.66 10.67 -1.42
N THR A 147 -18.86 9.82 -0.79
CA THR A 147 -17.38 9.92 -0.87
C THR A 147 -16.87 9.64 -2.29
N GLN A 148 -17.57 8.81 -3.07
CA GLN A 148 -17.22 8.60 -4.49
C GLN A 148 -17.41 9.88 -5.30
N ARG A 149 -18.51 10.62 -5.08
CA ARG A 149 -18.74 11.91 -5.75
C ARG A 149 -17.72 12.97 -5.32
N GLU A 150 -17.36 13.02 -4.02
CA GLU A 150 -16.33 13.94 -3.52
C GLU A 150 -15.00 13.71 -4.23
N TRP A 151 -14.58 12.45 -4.44
CA TRP A 151 -13.39 12.10 -5.19
C TRP A 151 -13.46 12.49 -6.67
N GLN A 152 -14.63 12.31 -7.32
CA GLN A 152 -14.86 12.78 -8.70
C GLN A 152 -14.68 14.30 -8.81
N ASP A 153 -15.28 15.03 -7.86
CA ASP A 153 -15.20 16.50 -7.84
C ASP A 153 -13.79 16.97 -7.50
N TRP A 154 -13.07 16.26 -6.64
CA TRP A 154 -11.70 16.56 -6.30
C TRP A 154 -10.77 16.40 -7.51
N PHE A 155 -10.82 15.29 -8.25
CA PHE A 155 -10.03 15.11 -9.48
C PHE A 155 -10.31 16.18 -10.53
N ARG A 156 -11.55 16.66 -10.66
CA ARG A 156 -11.91 17.74 -11.59
C ARG A 156 -11.29 19.08 -11.24
N ARG A 157 -10.91 19.28 -9.99
CA ARG A 157 -10.28 20.53 -9.51
C ARG A 157 -8.76 20.54 -9.68
N TRP A 158 -8.16 19.40 -10.01
CA TRP A 158 -6.72 19.38 -10.21
C TRP A 158 -6.32 20.26 -11.38
N PRO A 159 -5.38 21.22 -11.18
CA PRO A 159 -4.93 22.14 -12.22
C PRO A 159 -3.94 21.46 -13.18
N VAL A 160 -4.33 20.35 -13.75
CA VAL A 160 -3.53 19.56 -14.72
C VAL A 160 -3.65 20.18 -16.12
N PRO A 161 -2.53 20.41 -16.84
CA PRO A 161 -1.16 20.16 -16.44
C PRO A 161 -0.63 21.14 -15.41
N PHE A 162 0.18 20.66 -14.45
CA PHE A 162 0.95 21.55 -13.60
C PHE A 162 2.17 22.09 -14.36
N ALA A 163 2.52 23.37 -14.14
CA ALA A 163 3.67 23.98 -14.83
C ALA A 163 5.01 23.41 -14.31
N SER A 164 5.09 23.03 -13.05
CA SER A 164 6.29 22.48 -12.43
C SER A 164 5.98 21.50 -11.29
N LEU A 165 6.99 20.72 -10.86
CA LEU A 165 6.89 19.92 -9.63
C LEU A 165 6.77 20.79 -8.37
N ALA A 166 7.24 22.03 -8.41
CA ALA A 166 7.03 22.97 -7.31
C ALA A 166 5.55 23.32 -7.16
N ASP A 167 4.84 23.52 -8.27
CA ASP A 167 3.40 23.78 -8.28
C ASP A 167 2.61 22.56 -7.81
N VAL A 168 3.04 21.36 -8.18
CA VAL A 168 2.46 20.10 -7.66
C VAL A 168 2.58 20.06 -6.13
N ARG A 169 3.79 20.31 -5.60
CA ARG A 169 4.03 20.31 -4.15
C ARG A 169 3.21 21.35 -3.42
N ALA A 170 3.14 22.56 -3.96
CA ALA A 170 2.37 23.65 -3.39
C ALA A 170 0.88 23.27 -3.36
N TRP A 171 0.35 22.82 -4.48
CA TRP A 171 -1.06 22.50 -4.58
C TRP A 171 -1.45 21.37 -3.61
N PHE A 172 -0.80 20.22 -3.70
CA PHE A 172 -1.16 19.06 -2.85
C PHE A 172 -0.75 19.22 -1.38
N GLY A 173 0.27 20.01 -1.11
CA GLY A 173 0.75 20.26 0.25
C GLY A 173 0.08 21.41 0.97
N GLN A 174 -0.61 22.31 0.25
CA GLN A 174 -1.13 23.55 0.84
C GLN A 174 -2.46 24.01 0.24
N ASP A 175 -2.59 24.06 -1.09
CA ASP A 175 -3.68 24.77 -1.77
C ASP A 175 -4.90 23.87 -2.07
N ASP A 176 -4.74 22.54 -2.00
CA ASP A 176 -5.80 21.56 -2.19
C ASP A 176 -6.89 21.74 -1.13
N PRO A 177 -8.18 21.81 -1.52
CA PRO A 177 -9.29 21.94 -0.59
C PRO A 177 -9.38 20.89 0.52
N TRP A 178 -8.68 19.77 0.40
CA TRP A 178 -8.62 18.72 1.43
C TRP A 178 -7.45 18.89 2.42
N VAL A 179 -6.66 19.95 2.26
CA VAL A 179 -5.56 20.27 3.18
C VAL A 179 -6.04 21.29 4.19
N GLU A 180 -6.32 20.85 5.41
CA GLU A 180 -6.69 21.76 6.50
C GLU A 180 -5.50 22.52 7.08
N ARG A 181 -4.33 21.87 7.05
CA ARG A 181 -3.04 22.42 7.51
C ARG A 181 -1.94 22.06 6.52
N PRO A 182 -0.99 22.97 6.23
CA PRO A 182 0.11 22.68 5.32
C PRO A 182 0.80 21.36 5.66
N ASN A 183 0.91 20.47 4.66
CA ASN A 183 1.56 19.18 4.76
C ASN A 183 2.56 18.99 3.60
N PRO A 184 3.85 19.36 3.80
CA PRO A 184 4.87 19.20 2.77
C PRO A 184 5.08 17.75 2.32
N ALA A 185 4.94 16.78 3.23
CA ALA A 185 5.09 15.36 2.89
C ALA A 185 4.00 14.90 1.91
N ARG A 186 2.75 15.38 2.08
CA ARG A 186 1.68 15.13 1.10
C ARG A 186 2.00 15.75 -0.27
N GLY A 187 2.62 16.93 -0.29
CA GLY A 187 3.11 17.54 -1.53
C GLY A 187 4.16 16.67 -2.23
N GLU A 188 5.13 16.15 -1.50
CA GLU A 188 6.14 15.22 -2.04
C GLU A 188 5.52 13.89 -2.50
N PHE A 189 4.59 13.33 -1.74
CA PHE A 189 3.88 12.11 -2.11
C PHE A 189 3.25 12.22 -3.51
N PHE A 190 2.55 13.32 -3.78
CA PHE A 190 1.96 13.55 -5.09
C PHE A 190 2.99 13.94 -6.16
N ALA A 191 4.06 14.64 -5.81
CA ALA A 191 5.14 14.92 -6.75
C ALA A 191 5.81 13.66 -7.28
N GLU A 192 5.96 12.62 -6.46
CA GLU A 192 6.51 11.33 -6.88
C GLU A 192 5.65 10.59 -7.93
N VAL A 193 4.34 10.84 -7.97
CA VAL A 193 3.42 10.21 -8.93
C VAL A 193 3.13 11.06 -10.15
N MET A 194 3.93 12.09 -10.41
CA MET A 194 3.83 12.92 -11.62
C MET A 194 4.87 12.50 -12.66
N THR A 195 4.56 12.78 -13.91
CA THR A 195 5.45 12.61 -15.06
C THR A 195 5.42 13.86 -15.91
N GLU A 196 6.60 14.24 -16.41
CA GLU A 196 6.73 15.38 -17.31
C GLU A 196 6.29 15.01 -18.73
N ARG A 197 5.56 15.93 -19.35
CA ARG A 197 5.20 15.91 -20.78
C ARG A 197 5.57 17.27 -21.39
N PRO A 198 5.55 17.45 -22.72
CA PRO A 198 5.96 18.69 -23.35
C PRO A 198 5.23 19.95 -22.90
N ASP A 199 4.01 19.81 -22.39
CA ASP A 199 3.12 20.89 -21.95
C ASP A 199 2.95 20.99 -20.43
N GLY A 200 3.65 20.16 -19.64
CA GLY A 200 3.62 20.21 -18.17
C GLY A 200 3.63 18.84 -17.47
N TRP A 201 3.27 18.85 -16.20
CA TRP A 201 3.31 17.67 -15.33
C TRP A 201 1.92 17.05 -15.16
N TYR A 202 1.85 15.74 -15.29
CA TYR A 202 0.62 14.93 -15.24
C TYR A 202 0.78 13.76 -14.29
N PRO A 203 -0.31 13.25 -13.68
CA PRO A 203 -0.23 12.00 -12.92
C PRO A 203 0.19 10.83 -13.83
N VAL A 204 0.99 9.92 -13.29
CA VAL A 204 1.40 8.68 -13.98
C VAL A 204 0.26 7.67 -14.09
N PHE A 205 -0.80 7.84 -13.33
CA PHE A 205 -2.05 7.07 -13.38
C PHE A 205 -3.14 7.85 -14.13
N ASP A 206 -4.20 7.16 -14.50
CA ASP A 206 -5.40 7.77 -15.09
C ASP A 206 -6.43 8.01 -13.95
N PRO A 207 -6.83 9.26 -13.67
CA PRO A 207 -7.87 9.55 -12.67
C PRO A 207 -9.19 8.79 -12.87
N ALA A 208 -9.60 8.56 -14.13
CA ALA A 208 -10.81 7.80 -14.42
C ALA A 208 -10.66 6.32 -14.01
N GLN A 209 -9.47 5.73 -14.22
CA GLN A 209 -9.18 4.37 -13.75
C GLN A 209 -9.13 4.29 -12.23
N MET A 210 -8.63 5.34 -11.54
CA MET A 210 -8.65 5.39 -10.06
C MET A 210 -10.09 5.41 -9.55
N LEU A 211 -10.97 6.18 -10.15
CA LEU A 211 -12.40 6.20 -9.80
C LEU A 211 -13.06 4.84 -10.10
N THR A 212 -12.75 4.22 -11.23
CA THR A 212 -13.24 2.88 -11.58
C THR A 212 -12.78 1.83 -10.57
N SER A 213 -11.51 1.87 -10.17
CA SER A 213 -10.99 1.00 -9.11
C SER A 213 -11.74 1.22 -7.79
N ARG A 214 -11.90 2.48 -7.39
CA ARG A 214 -12.56 2.83 -6.13
C ARG A 214 -14.03 2.40 -6.10
N GLU A 215 -14.73 2.48 -7.22
CA GLU A 215 -16.14 2.04 -7.36
C GLU A 215 -16.32 0.57 -6.96
N THR A 216 -15.31 -0.27 -7.12
CA THR A 216 -15.42 -1.71 -6.84
C THR A 216 -15.39 -2.06 -5.34
N TRP A 217 -15.13 -1.08 -4.46
CA TRP A 217 -15.00 -1.35 -3.02
C TRP A 217 -15.62 -0.27 -2.11
N VAL A 218 -15.95 0.90 -2.64
CA VAL A 218 -16.40 2.04 -1.82
C VAL A 218 -17.80 1.83 -1.25
N HIS A 219 -18.64 1.05 -1.92
CA HIS A 219 -20.05 0.85 -1.58
C HIS A 219 -20.27 -0.30 -0.59
N ASP A 220 -19.33 -1.21 -0.46
CA ASP A 220 -19.46 -2.42 0.33
C ASP A 220 -18.69 -2.34 1.64
N ALA A 221 -19.18 -3.02 2.65
CA ALA A 221 -18.44 -3.28 3.87
C ALA A 221 -17.61 -4.58 3.71
N HIS A 222 -16.39 -4.58 4.25
CA HIS A 222 -15.44 -5.67 4.07
C HIS A 222 -15.18 -6.48 5.35
N TRP A 223 -16.12 -6.43 6.30
CA TRP A 223 -16.02 -7.13 7.58
C TRP A 223 -15.95 -8.64 7.44
N GLU A 224 -16.67 -9.21 6.48
CA GLU A 224 -16.70 -10.66 6.27
C GLU A 224 -15.32 -11.18 5.86
N SER A 225 -14.66 -10.56 4.89
CA SER A 225 -13.32 -10.96 4.49
C SER A 225 -12.28 -10.74 5.60
N LEU A 226 -12.42 -9.65 6.37
CA LEU A 226 -11.55 -9.38 7.52
C LEU A 226 -11.68 -10.47 8.60
N ALA A 227 -12.89 -10.94 8.90
CA ALA A 227 -13.16 -12.00 9.86
C ALA A 227 -12.59 -13.37 9.45
N GLN A 228 -12.28 -13.55 8.16
CA GLN A 228 -11.69 -14.78 7.63
C GLN A 228 -10.16 -14.82 7.70
N VAL A 229 -9.51 -13.69 7.99
CA VAL A 229 -8.05 -13.62 8.17
C VAL A 229 -7.62 -14.47 9.36
N ARG A 230 -6.65 -15.37 9.19
CA ARG A 230 -6.19 -16.32 10.21
C ARG A 230 -4.80 -16.04 10.74
N CYS A 231 -3.98 -15.29 9.99
CA CYS A 231 -2.62 -14.97 10.41
C CYS A 231 -2.60 -13.86 11.48
N PRO A 232 -1.50 -13.72 12.24
CA PRO A 232 -1.26 -12.56 13.09
C PRO A 232 -1.42 -11.27 12.31
N THR A 233 -2.19 -10.32 12.83
CA THR A 233 -2.54 -9.08 12.12
C THR A 233 -2.42 -7.87 13.02
N LEU A 234 -1.69 -6.85 12.57
CA LEU A 234 -1.59 -5.56 13.22
C LEU A 234 -2.43 -4.52 12.46
N VAL A 235 -3.36 -3.87 13.15
CA VAL A 235 -4.11 -2.71 12.64
C VAL A 235 -3.43 -1.45 13.13
N VAL A 236 -2.97 -0.59 12.21
CA VAL A 236 -2.29 0.68 12.52
C VAL A 236 -3.09 1.83 11.95
N ARG A 237 -3.30 2.86 12.75
CA ARG A 237 -3.94 4.10 12.31
C ARG A 237 -3.12 5.34 12.65
N GLY A 238 -3.25 6.40 11.87
CA GLY A 238 -2.90 7.76 12.27
C GLY A 238 -4.00 8.36 13.12
N LEU A 239 -3.69 9.18 14.14
CA LEU A 239 -4.74 9.81 14.94
C LEU A 239 -5.59 10.78 14.12
N ASP A 240 -5.01 11.41 13.10
CA ASP A 240 -5.67 12.30 12.12
C ASP A 240 -5.94 11.59 10.78
N GLY A 241 -5.90 10.24 10.76
CA GLY A 241 -6.13 9.40 9.59
C GLY A 241 -7.61 9.12 9.31
N GLU A 242 -7.87 8.35 8.25
CA GLU A 242 -9.23 7.99 7.83
C GLU A 242 -9.87 6.89 8.69
N LEU A 243 -9.05 6.02 9.30
CA LEU A 243 -9.53 4.96 10.18
C LEU A 243 -9.80 5.49 11.58
N GLY A 244 -11.06 5.61 11.96
CA GLY A 244 -11.46 6.02 13.30
C GLY A 244 -11.09 4.99 14.38
N ARG A 245 -10.81 5.45 15.61
CA ARG A 245 -10.40 4.58 16.73
C ARG A 245 -11.42 3.47 17.03
N ALA A 246 -12.70 3.81 17.05
CA ALA A 246 -13.76 2.83 17.36
C ALA A 246 -13.80 1.71 16.31
N GLU A 247 -13.68 2.05 15.03
CA GLU A 247 -13.65 1.07 13.95
C GLU A 247 -12.37 0.23 13.98
N ALA A 248 -11.20 0.84 14.24
CA ALA A 248 -9.94 0.11 14.38
C ALA A 248 -10.01 -0.92 15.51
N GLN A 249 -10.59 -0.56 16.66
CA GLN A 249 -10.80 -1.49 17.77
C GLN A 249 -11.79 -2.60 17.43
N GLU A 250 -12.82 -2.31 16.63
CA GLU A 250 -13.74 -3.33 16.14
C GLU A 250 -13.04 -4.29 15.17
N MET A 251 -12.21 -3.78 14.26
CA MET A 251 -11.40 -4.60 13.36
C MET A 251 -10.51 -5.57 14.16
N VAL A 252 -9.85 -5.10 15.21
CA VAL A 252 -9.03 -5.95 16.08
C VAL A 252 -9.85 -7.02 16.80
N ARG A 253 -11.08 -6.71 17.22
CA ARG A 253 -11.98 -7.71 17.86
C ARG A 253 -12.45 -8.78 16.91
N VAL A 254 -12.64 -8.46 15.66
CA VAL A 254 -13.06 -9.39 14.61
C VAL A 254 -11.93 -10.32 14.18
N LEU A 255 -10.69 -9.85 14.24
CA LEU A 255 -9.50 -10.59 13.88
C LEU A 255 -9.13 -11.61 14.97
N PRO A 256 -8.98 -12.91 14.66
CA PRO A 256 -8.61 -13.94 15.64
C PRO A 256 -7.29 -13.68 16.37
N HIS A 257 -6.33 -13.05 15.69
CA HIS A 257 -5.00 -12.70 16.19
C HIS A 257 -4.69 -11.23 15.92
N GLY A 258 -5.64 -10.35 16.27
CA GLY A 258 -5.54 -8.91 16.04
C GLY A 258 -4.73 -8.18 17.10
N ALA A 259 -3.85 -7.30 16.67
CA ALA A 259 -3.12 -6.33 17.49
C ALA A 259 -3.42 -4.90 17.00
N TYR A 260 -3.16 -3.90 17.83
CA TYR A 260 -3.46 -2.51 17.54
C TYR A 260 -2.27 -1.61 17.81
N ALA A 261 -2.06 -0.63 16.92
CA ALA A 261 -1.15 0.48 17.14
C ALA A 261 -1.75 1.78 16.58
N GLU A 262 -1.36 2.92 17.16
CA GLU A 262 -1.71 4.25 16.65
C GLU A 262 -0.49 5.16 16.64
N ILE A 263 -0.44 6.08 15.68
CA ILE A 263 0.65 7.02 15.52
C ILE A 263 0.11 8.43 15.77
N PRO A 264 0.60 9.12 16.81
CA PRO A 264 0.24 10.51 17.08
C PRO A 264 0.63 11.42 15.92
N ASP A 265 -0.11 12.50 15.75
CA ASP A 265 0.13 13.56 14.76
C ASP A 265 0.26 13.09 13.30
N ALA A 266 -0.18 11.85 13.02
CA ALA A 266 -0.12 11.26 11.70
C ALA A 266 -1.51 11.23 11.05
N GLY A 267 -1.56 11.62 9.78
CA GLY A 267 -2.73 11.52 8.91
C GLY A 267 -2.81 10.18 8.17
N HIS A 268 -3.54 10.17 7.05
CA HIS A 268 -3.72 8.98 6.21
C HIS A 268 -2.41 8.41 5.64
N LEU A 269 -1.42 9.26 5.37
CA LEU A 269 -0.13 8.87 4.81
C LEU A 269 0.92 8.54 5.88
N LEU A 270 0.53 8.00 7.03
CA LEU A 270 1.33 7.84 8.24
C LEU A 270 2.71 7.20 8.04
N HIS A 271 2.84 6.24 7.12
CA HIS A 271 4.11 5.56 6.80
C HIS A 271 5.06 6.44 5.96
N TYR A 272 4.51 7.45 5.31
CA TYR A 272 5.23 8.40 4.46
C TYR A 272 5.51 9.71 5.20
N ASP A 273 4.52 10.23 5.92
CA ASP A 273 4.61 11.49 6.69
C ASP A 273 5.52 11.34 7.92
N HIS A 274 5.41 10.20 8.62
CA HIS A 274 6.10 9.92 9.88
C HIS A 274 6.83 8.57 9.86
N PRO A 275 7.83 8.37 8.99
CA PRO A 275 8.46 7.06 8.77
C PRO A 275 9.16 6.49 10.02
N GLU A 276 9.65 7.33 10.92
CA GLU A 276 10.27 6.90 12.18
C GLU A 276 9.22 6.40 13.17
N ALA A 277 8.17 7.20 13.42
CA ALA A 277 7.07 6.79 14.30
C ALA A 277 6.32 5.57 13.74
N TRP A 278 6.17 5.50 12.41
CA TRP A 278 5.67 4.30 11.73
C TRP A 278 6.51 3.06 12.05
N ARG A 279 7.83 3.16 11.91
CA ARG A 279 8.75 2.07 12.22
C ARG A 279 8.61 1.64 13.68
N GLU A 280 8.67 2.58 14.62
CA GLU A 280 8.54 2.31 16.06
C GLU A 280 7.22 1.60 16.40
N ALA A 281 6.13 1.96 15.73
CA ALA A 281 4.81 1.38 15.98
C ALA A 281 4.69 -0.08 15.49
N ILE A 282 5.36 -0.44 14.37
CA ILE A 282 5.22 -1.78 13.76
C ILE A 282 6.36 -2.74 14.10
N GLU A 283 7.54 -2.24 14.46
CA GLU A 283 8.75 -3.06 14.72
C GLU A 283 8.53 -4.14 15.80
N PRO A 284 7.85 -3.87 16.94
CA PRO A 284 7.59 -4.91 17.95
C PRO A 284 6.76 -6.08 17.40
N PHE A 285 5.73 -5.80 16.60
CA PHE A 285 4.91 -6.82 15.97
C PHE A 285 5.72 -7.63 14.93
N LEU A 286 6.46 -6.95 14.07
CA LEU A 286 7.26 -7.59 13.03
C LEU A 286 8.37 -8.46 13.63
N ASN A 287 9.03 -8.03 14.71
CA ASN A 287 10.00 -8.86 15.42
C ASN A 287 9.37 -10.14 15.97
N GLY A 288 8.11 -10.09 16.41
CA GLY A 288 7.39 -11.28 16.88
C GLY A 288 7.05 -12.28 15.78
N VAL A 289 6.74 -11.82 14.58
CA VAL A 289 6.27 -12.68 13.48
C VAL A 289 7.35 -13.05 12.46
N LEU A 290 8.41 -12.26 12.30
CA LEU A 290 9.48 -12.51 11.33
C LEU A 290 10.65 -13.32 11.90
N THR A 291 10.69 -13.53 13.22
CA THR A 291 11.72 -14.32 13.91
C THR A 291 11.21 -15.69 14.40
N SER A 292 9.94 -15.94 14.27
CA SER A 292 9.29 -17.22 14.59
C SER A 292 9.18 -18.12 13.34
#